data_54408e6c78f898eed89ddd7543729725
#
_entry.id   54408e6c78f898eed89ddd7543729725
#
_cell.length_a   1.000
_cell.length_b   1.000
_cell.length_c   1.000
_cell.angle_alpha   90.00
_cell.angle_beta   90.00
_cell.angle_gamma   90.00
#
_symmetry.space_group_name_H-M   'P 1'
#
loop_
_entity.id
_entity.type
_entity.pdbx_description
1 polymer ?
#
loop_
_entity_poly.entity_id
_entity_poly.type
_entity_poly.pdbx_seq_one_letter_code
_entity_poly.pdbx_strand_id
1 'polypeptide(L)'
;MTTITKHKHEIMWWMSRLTIMLSALFLSFSLAASAYAADTIQMGSGGNLVFEPNELTVKVGDTVTFVNGDLPPHNVVFLEHDELSHSDLAFMSGEQFPVTFTEAGNY
;
A
#
# COMPACT_ATOMS: atom_id res chain seq x y z
N MET A 1 -21.24 51.61 23.43
CA MET A 1 -20.21 51.53 22.35
C MET A 1 -19.15 50.45 22.59
N THR A 2 -18.76 50.17 23.80
CA THR A 2 -17.78 49.14 24.16
C THR A 2 -18.29 47.70 23.94
N THR A 3 -19.58 47.46 23.94
CA THR A 3 -20.17 46.14 23.70
C THR A 3 -20.09 45.63 22.25
N ILE A 4 -20.08 46.54 21.27
CA ILE A 4 -20.01 46.19 19.84
C ILE A 4 -18.60 45.72 19.46
N THR A 5 -17.55 46.26 20.06
CA THR A 5 -16.16 45.87 19.83
C THR A 5 -15.83 44.49 20.43
N LYS A 6 -16.45 44.11 21.54
CA LYS A 6 -16.33 42.78 22.14
C LYS A 6 -16.95 41.67 21.26
N HIS A 7 -18.09 41.93 20.65
CA HIS A 7 -18.75 40.98 19.75
C HIS A 7 -17.94 40.72 18.48
N LYS A 8 -17.31 41.69 17.88
CA LYS A 8 -16.44 41.51 16.72
C LYS A 8 -15.20 40.66 17.04
N HIS A 9 -14.65 40.78 18.23
CA HIS A 9 -13.47 40.02 18.65
C HIS A 9 -13.79 38.55 18.92
N GLU A 10 -14.97 38.23 19.45
CA GLU A 10 -15.42 36.87 19.70
C GLU A 10 -15.70 36.10 18.39
N ILE A 11 -16.29 36.73 17.38
CA ILE A 11 -16.56 36.14 16.07
C ILE A 11 -15.26 35.80 15.33
N MET A 12 -14.25 36.65 15.36
CA MET A 12 -12.95 36.37 14.71
C MET A 12 -12.18 35.20 15.38
N TRP A 13 -12.31 35.06 16.69
CA TRP A 13 -11.67 33.99 17.44
C TRP A 13 -12.29 32.60 17.13
N TRP A 14 -13.59 32.54 16.92
CA TRP A 14 -14.30 31.32 16.50
C TRP A 14 -13.93 30.88 15.08
N MET A 15 -13.78 31.80 14.15
CA MET A 15 -13.40 31.49 12.77
C MET A 15 -11.97 30.93 12.66
N SER A 16 -11.02 31.39 13.44
CA SER A 16 -9.66 30.86 13.44
C SER A 16 -9.57 29.45 14.02
N ARG A 17 -10.37 29.09 14.99
CA ARG A 17 -10.46 27.71 15.53
C ARG A 17 -11.04 26.71 14.52
N LEU A 18 -12.08 27.09 13.80
CA LEU A 18 -12.68 26.28 12.76
C LEU A 18 -11.69 25.95 11.62
N THR A 19 -10.88 26.92 11.21
CA THR A 19 -9.89 26.74 10.15
C THR A 19 -8.76 25.79 10.57
N ILE A 20 -8.31 25.84 11.81
CA ILE A 20 -7.27 24.93 12.35
C ILE A 20 -7.79 23.49 12.46
N MET A 21 -9.03 23.27 12.88
CA MET A 21 -9.64 21.94 12.96
C MET A 21 -9.81 21.30 11.58
N LEU A 22 -10.21 22.03 10.57
CA LEU A 22 -10.34 21.55 9.18
C LEU A 22 -8.99 21.17 8.57
N SER A 23 -7.91 21.91 8.86
CA SER A 23 -6.56 21.58 8.40
C SER A 23 -6.01 20.31 9.04
N ALA A 24 -6.25 20.06 10.31
CA ALA A 24 -5.84 18.84 11.01
C ALA A 24 -6.57 17.60 10.49
N LEU A 25 -7.85 17.69 10.16
CA LEU A 25 -8.64 16.60 9.58
C LEU A 25 -8.14 16.22 8.17
N PHE A 26 -7.75 17.20 7.36
CA PHE A 26 -7.23 16.98 6.01
C PHE A 26 -5.84 16.30 6.04
N LEU A 27 -4.97 16.66 6.96
CA LEU A 27 -3.66 16.03 7.17
C LEU A 27 -3.79 14.56 7.62
N SER A 28 -4.75 14.23 8.47
CA SER A 28 -5.03 12.85 8.90
C SER A 28 -5.52 11.97 7.75
N PHE A 29 -6.27 12.50 6.81
CA PHE A 29 -6.77 11.78 5.64
C PHE A 29 -5.66 11.49 4.62
N SER A 30 -4.72 12.40 4.39
CA SER A 30 -3.59 12.19 3.47
C SER A 30 -2.60 11.14 3.99
N LEU A 31 -2.41 10.99 5.30
CA LEU A 31 -1.59 9.94 5.90
C LEU A 31 -2.23 8.54 5.77
N ALA A 32 -3.56 8.44 5.82
CA ALA A 32 -4.26 7.17 5.63
C ALA A 32 -4.20 6.68 4.17
N ALA A 33 -4.17 7.57 3.17
CA ALA A 33 -4.07 7.21 1.76
C ALA A 33 -2.71 6.61 1.37
N SER A 34 -1.61 6.93 2.07
CA SER A 34 -0.28 6.37 1.82
C SER A 34 -0.07 4.94 2.37
N ALA A 35 -1.01 4.41 3.18
CA ALA A 35 -0.93 3.06 3.77
C ALA A 35 -1.36 1.94 2.82
N TYR A 36 -1.83 2.26 1.60
CA TYR A 36 -2.34 1.31 0.61
C TYR A 36 -1.44 1.13 -0.62
N ALA A 37 -0.13 1.41 -0.51
CA ALA A 37 0.80 1.09 -1.58
C ALA A 37 0.88 -0.44 -1.76
N ALA A 38 0.45 -0.95 -2.91
CA ALA A 38 0.53 -2.36 -3.23
C ALA A 38 2.00 -2.74 -3.48
N ASP A 39 2.50 -3.74 -2.77
CA ASP A 39 3.83 -4.28 -2.98
C ASP A 39 3.82 -5.20 -4.20
N THR A 40 4.86 -5.09 -5.02
CA THR A 40 5.00 -5.85 -6.26
C THR A 40 6.35 -6.54 -6.30
N ILE A 41 6.34 -7.81 -6.72
CA ILE A 41 7.55 -8.60 -6.98
C ILE A 41 7.57 -8.97 -8.46
N GLN A 42 8.64 -8.62 -9.15
CA GLN A 42 8.88 -9.01 -10.53
C GLN A 42 9.53 -10.39 -10.58
N MET A 43 9.05 -11.26 -11.45
CA MET A 43 9.64 -12.57 -11.74
C MET A 43 10.37 -12.50 -13.08
N GLY A 44 11.67 -12.80 -13.10
CA GLY A 44 12.45 -12.78 -14.32
C GLY A 44 12.77 -11.39 -14.85
N SER A 45 12.92 -10.39 -13.96
CA SER A 45 13.24 -9.02 -14.34
C SER A 45 14.53 -8.91 -15.13
N GLY A 46 14.49 -8.18 -16.24
CA GLY A 46 15.66 -7.95 -17.11
C GLY A 46 16.22 -9.23 -17.76
N GLY A 47 15.42 -10.28 -17.85
CA GLY A 47 15.85 -11.58 -18.38
C GLY A 47 16.65 -12.44 -17.41
N ASN A 48 16.73 -12.07 -16.15
CA ASN A 48 17.38 -12.84 -15.10
C ASN A 48 16.39 -13.79 -14.41
N LEU A 49 16.87 -14.98 -14.01
CA LEU A 49 16.05 -15.97 -13.28
C LEU A 49 16.01 -15.63 -11.78
N VAL A 50 15.42 -14.51 -11.43
CA VAL A 50 15.38 -13.98 -10.06
C VAL A 50 14.01 -13.34 -9.77
N PHE A 51 13.65 -13.29 -8.49
CA PHE A 51 12.59 -12.43 -7.99
C PHE A 51 13.19 -11.06 -7.65
N GLU A 52 12.50 -9.98 -8.01
CA GLU A 52 12.94 -8.63 -7.69
C GLU A 52 11.78 -7.77 -7.15
N PRO A 53 11.86 -7.27 -5.89
CA PRO A 53 12.92 -7.55 -4.91
C PRO A 53 12.94 -9.03 -4.48
N ASN A 54 14.11 -9.53 -4.06
CA ASN A 54 14.25 -10.89 -3.54
C ASN A 54 13.89 -11.01 -2.05
N GLU A 55 13.81 -9.89 -1.36
CA GLU A 55 13.32 -9.77 0.02
C GLU A 55 12.32 -8.62 0.11
N LEU A 56 11.21 -8.87 0.79
CA LEU A 56 10.14 -7.89 0.99
C LEU A 56 9.53 -8.07 2.37
N THR A 57 9.37 -6.98 3.09
CA THR A 57 8.67 -6.96 4.37
C THR A 57 7.31 -6.29 4.17
N VAL A 58 6.25 -6.99 4.56
CA VAL A 58 4.87 -6.50 4.47
C VAL A 58 4.16 -6.70 5.80
N LYS A 59 3.01 -6.07 5.95
CA LYS A 59 2.14 -6.23 7.13
C LYS A 59 1.17 -7.37 6.91
N VAL A 60 0.74 -7.99 7.99
CA VAL A 60 -0.37 -8.97 7.96
C VAL A 60 -1.61 -8.32 7.34
N GLY A 61 -2.20 -8.99 6.36
CA GLY A 61 -3.34 -8.50 5.59
C GLY A 61 -2.96 -7.79 4.28
N ASP A 62 -1.69 -7.49 4.06
CA ASP A 62 -1.21 -6.90 2.81
C ASP A 62 -1.25 -7.92 1.66
N THR A 63 -1.48 -7.40 0.47
CA THR A 63 -1.43 -8.18 -0.77
C THR A 63 -0.16 -7.85 -1.55
N VAL A 64 0.60 -8.87 -1.90
CA VAL A 64 1.76 -8.77 -2.78
C VAL A 64 1.38 -9.30 -4.15
N THR A 65 1.65 -8.53 -5.19
CA THR A 65 1.39 -8.91 -6.58
C THR A 65 2.68 -9.41 -7.23
N PHE A 66 2.70 -10.66 -7.64
CA PHE A 66 3.78 -11.23 -8.44
C PHE A 66 3.49 -10.98 -9.91
N VAL A 67 4.44 -10.39 -10.61
CA VAL A 67 4.31 -10.02 -12.03
C VAL A 67 5.30 -10.81 -12.86
N ASN A 68 4.80 -11.53 -13.86
CA ASN A 68 5.65 -12.25 -14.82
C ASN A 68 6.41 -11.25 -15.71
N GLY A 69 7.74 -11.34 -15.69
CA GLY A 69 8.63 -10.44 -16.43
C GLY A 69 8.95 -10.91 -17.85
N ASP A 70 10.16 -10.60 -18.29
CA ASP A 70 10.58 -10.70 -19.70
C ASP A 70 10.92 -12.13 -20.17
N LEU A 71 11.20 -13.06 -19.25
CA LEU A 71 11.50 -14.46 -19.59
C LEU A 71 10.48 -15.41 -18.95
N PRO A 72 9.32 -15.62 -19.59
CA PRO A 72 8.41 -16.70 -19.22
C PRO A 72 8.96 -18.08 -19.65
N PRO A 73 8.51 -19.19 -19.04
CA PRO A 73 7.44 -19.25 -18.02
C PRO A 73 7.98 -19.18 -16.58
N HIS A 74 7.15 -18.64 -15.69
CA HIS A 74 7.43 -18.56 -14.26
C HIS A 74 6.20 -18.99 -13.43
N ASN A 75 6.45 -19.48 -12.22
CA ASN A 75 5.42 -19.71 -11.21
C ASN A 75 5.90 -19.21 -9.84
N VAL A 76 4.99 -19.24 -8.86
CA VAL A 76 5.29 -18.89 -7.46
C VAL A 76 4.93 -20.08 -6.61
N VAL A 77 5.92 -20.64 -5.92
CA VAL A 77 5.73 -21.77 -5.02
C VAL A 77 6.24 -21.44 -3.63
N PHE A 78 5.38 -21.55 -2.64
CA PHE A 78 5.72 -21.44 -1.23
C PHE A 78 5.85 -22.85 -0.65
N LEU A 79 7.06 -23.25 -0.31
CA LEU A 79 7.38 -24.65 0.06
C LEU A 79 6.67 -25.13 1.32
N GLU A 80 6.40 -24.23 2.26
CA GLU A 80 5.73 -24.54 3.52
C GLU A 80 4.29 -24.02 3.58
N HIS A 81 3.83 -23.33 2.53
CA HIS A 81 2.53 -22.69 2.44
C HIS A 81 1.92 -22.89 1.05
N ASP A 82 1.66 -24.13 0.70
CA ASP A 82 1.16 -24.51 -0.62
C ASP A 82 -0.16 -23.83 -1.00
N GLU A 83 -0.96 -23.48 -0.01
CA GLU A 83 -2.20 -22.74 -0.17
C GLU A 83 -2.01 -21.33 -0.75
N LEU A 84 -0.80 -20.75 -0.63
CA LEU A 84 -0.46 -19.45 -1.20
C LEU A 84 0.16 -19.56 -2.59
N SER A 85 0.53 -20.76 -3.00
CA SER A 85 1.25 -21.01 -4.25
C SER A 85 0.38 -20.80 -5.47
N HIS A 86 0.98 -20.26 -6.54
CA HIS A 86 0.47 -20.32 -7.89
C HIS A 86 1.38 -21.27 -8.70
N SER A 87 1.00 -22.56 -8.70
CA SER A 87 1.84 -23.64 -9.26
C SER A 87 1.79 -23.70 -10.79
N ASP A 88 0.72 -23.18 -11.40
CA ASP A 88 0.61 -23.11 -12.84
C ASP A 88 1.61 -22.09 -13.41
N LEU A 89 2.20 -22.42 -14.54
CA LEU A 89 3.17 -21.55 -15.21
C LEU A 89 2.49 -20.38 -15.89
N ALA A 90 2.99 -19.18 -15.65
CA ALA A 90 2.67 -17.99 -16.42
C ALA A 90 3.51 -17.96 -17.69
N PHE A 91 2.89 -17.88 -18.83
CA PHE A 91 3.56 -17.89 -20.13
C PHE A 91 3.62 -16.50 -20.77
N MET A 92 2.81 -15.56 -20.30
CA MET A 92 2.74 -14.22 -20.88
C MET A 92 3.43 -13.20 -19.98
N SER A 93 4.23 -12.33 -20.59
CA SER A 93 4.77 -11.17 -19.90
C SER A 93 3.65 -10.28 -19.37
N GLY A 94 3.77 -9.85 -18.11
CA GLY A 94 2.77 -9.02 -17.45
C GLY A 94 1.64 -9.78 -16.75
N GLU A 95 1.58 -11.10 -16.82
CA GLU A 95 0.63 -11.88 -16.00
C GLU A 95 0.88 -11.63 -14.51
N GLN A 96 -0.19 -11.50 -13.73
CA GLN A 96 -0.14 -11.11 -12.32
C GLN A 96 -0.83 -12.12 -11.42
N PHE A 97 -0.20 -12.39 -10.28
CA PHE A 97 -0.74 -13.25 -9.23
C PHE A 97 -0.76 -12.49 -7.90
N PRO A 98 -1.93 -12.12 -7.37
CA PRO A 98 -2.03 -11.52 -6.06
C PRO A 98 -1.96 -12.59 -4.97
N VAL A 99 -1.14 -12.36 -3.94
CA VAL A 99 -1.06 -13.20 -2.74
C VAL A 99 -1.27 -12.34 -1.51
N THR A 100 -2.24 -12.70 -0.67
CA THR A 100 -2.52 -12.00 0.58
C THR A 100 -1.97 -12.81 1.75
N PHE A 101 -1.12 -12.19 2.56
CA PHE A 101 -0.53 -12.81 3.75
C PHE A 101 -1.38 -12.51 4.98
N THR A 102 -2.05 -13.51 5.51
CA THR A 102 -2.97 -13.37 6.64
C THR A 102 -2.34 -13.71 7.99
N GLU A 103 -1.15 -14.28 8.00
CA GLU A 103 -0.41 -14.65 9.20
C GLU A 103 1.00 -14.08 9.16
N ALA A 104 1.51 -13.71 10.34
CA ALA A 104 2.91 -13.29 10.47
C ALA A 104 3.86 -14.48 10.33
N GLY A 105 4.95 -14.30 9.63
CA GLY A 105 5.95 -15.35 9.40
C GLY A 105 6.96 -14.98 8.33
N ASN A 106 7.84 -15.92 8.04
CA ASN A 106 8.77 -15.87 6.90
C ASN A 106 8.28 -16.88 5.86
N TYR A 107 8.26 -16.49 4.61
CA TYR A 107 7.72 -17.24 3.50
C TYR A 107 8.75 -17.49 2.40
#